data_eb8da34fe9f9ce54d14847e8f26a1738
#
_entry.id   eb8da34fe9f9ce54d14847e8f26a1738
#
_cell.length_a   1.000
_cell.length_b   1.000
_cell.length_c   1.000
_cell.angle_alpha   90.00
_cell.angle_beta   90.00
_cell.angle_gamma   90.00
#
_symmetry.space_group_name_H-M   'P 1'
#
loop_
_entity.id
_entity.type
_entity.pdbx_description
1 polymer ?
#
loop_
_entity_poly.entity_id
_entity_poly.type
_entity_poly.pdbx_seq_one_letter_code
_entity_poly.pdbx_strand_id
1 'polypeptide(L)'
;RIATPPPPLWDTAPPGIASSYIFNLKEGDKVTISGPYGDFFVKNTDREMIYIGGGAGMAPMRSHLFDLFHTQKTNRKVSFWYGARSLREMFYEKDFNEIAENFPNFSFNVAMSEPLPEDNWNGPTGFIHQVLLDNYLNEHDDPTEVEYYLCGPPPMIDACQKMLYELGVEPEM
;
A
#
# COMPACT_ATOMS: atom_id res chain seq x y z
N ARG A 1 1.71 8.52 -9.00
CA ARG A 1 1.39 7.56 -10.03
C ARG A 1 0.06 7.89 -10.70
N ILE A 2 -0.05 7.59 -12.00
CA ILE A 2 -1.28 7.75 -12.75
C ILE A 2 -1.76 6.36 -13.14
N ALA A 3 -2.95 5.99 -12.67
CA ALA A 3 -3.57 4.73 -13.05
C ALA A 3 -4.35 4.89 -14.37
N THR A 4 -4.25 3.91 -15.24
CA THR A 4 -5.12 3.78 -16.40
C THR A 4 -6.36 2.97 -16.03
N PRO A 5 -7.51 3.17 -16.69
CA PRO A 5 -8.68 2.31 -16.47
C PRO A 5 -8.34 0.84 -16.72
N PRO A 6 -8.94 -0.12 -16.00
CA PRO A 6 -8.78 -1.53 -16.32
C PRO A 6 -9.48 -1.92 -17.63
N PRO A 7 -9.07 -3.00 -18.29
CA PRO A 7 -9.86 -3.58 -19.40
C PRO A 7 -11.28 -3.96 -18.93
N PRO A 8 -12.30 -3.84 -19.76
CA PRO A 8 -12.30 -3.43 -21.18
C PRO A 8 -12.46 -1.92 -21.41
N LEU A 9 -12.30 -1.10 -20.37
CA LEU A 9 -12.59 0.34 -20.42
C LEU A 9 -11.53 1.17 -21.17
N TRP A 10 -10.43 0.59 -21.61
CA TRP A 10 -9.34 1.33 -22.26
C TRP A 10 -9.78 2.07 -23.52
N ASP A 11 -10.65 1.46 -24.34
CA ASP A 11 -11.08 2.01 -25.61
C ASP A 11 -12.32 2.91 -25.49
N THR A 12 -13.01 2.88 -24.34
CA THR A 12 -14.29 3.58 -24.15
C THR A 12 -14.23 4.70 -23.12
N ALA A 13 -13.25 4.67 -22.21
CA ALA A 13 -13.11 5.74 -21.23
C ALA A 13 -12.43 6.96 -21.87
N PRO A 14 -13.00 8.17 -21.70
CA PRO A 14 -12.36 9.38 -22.18
C PRO A 14 -11.03 9.61 -21.45
N PRO A 15 -10.03 10.24 -22.11
CA PRO A 15 -8.79 10.61 -21.46
C PRO A 15 -9.05 11.48 -20.20
N GLY A 16 -8.44 11.12 -19.07
CA GLY A 16 -8.53 11.92 -17.87
C GLY A 16 -7.80 13.27 -18.04
N ILE A 17 -8.40 14.36 -17.58
CA ILE A 17 -7.82 15.72 -17.71
C ILE A 17 -6.46 15.78 -17.00
N ALA A 18 -6.39 15.43 -15.71
CA ALA A 18 -5.16 15.47 -14.94
C ALA A 18 -4.11 14.48 -15.46
N SER A 19 -4.51 13.24 -15.78
CA SER A 19 -3.62 12.24 -16.34
C SER A 19 -3.02 12.69 -17.66
N SER A 20 -3.83 13.20 -18.60
CA SER A 20 -3.35 13.71 -19.88
C SER A 20 -2.39 14.88 -19.72
N TYR A 21 -2.68 15.80 -18.80
CA TYR A 21 -1.78 16.90 -18.48
C TYR A 21 -0.41 16.38 -18.01
N ILE A 22 -0.40 15.50 -17.00
CA ILE A 22 0.87 14.99 -16.43
C ILE A 22 1.66 14.16 -17.46
N PHE A 23 1.00 13.32 -18.27
CA PHE A 23 1.68 12.54 -19.31
C PHE A 23 2.29 13.37 -20.44
N ASN A 24 1.79 14.60 -20.66
CA ASN A 24 2.34 15.52 -21.65
C ASN A 24 3.47 16.41 -21.11
N LEU A 25 3.72 16.41 -19.79
CA LEU A 25 4.82 17.17 -19.19
C LEU A 25 6.18 16.61 -19.66
N LYS A 26 7.11 17.51 -19.83
CA LYS A 26 8.52 17.22 -20.12
C LYS A 26 9.39 17.67 -18.97
N GLU A 27 10.56 17.06 -18.87
CA GLU A 27 11.55 17.49 -17.90
C GLU A 27 11.87 18.98 -18.07
N GLY A 28 11.81 19.72 -16.96
CA GLY A 28 12.00 21.18 -16.95
C GLY A 28 10.71 21.99 -17.05
N ASP A 29 9.57 21.40 -17.35
CA ASP A 29 8.29 22.11 -17.35
C ASP A 29 7.91 22.59 -15.94
N LYS A 30 7.36 23.79 -15.85
CA LYS A 30 6.87 24.36 -14.61
C LYS A 30 5.47 23.84 -14.31
N VAL A 31 5.26 23.35 -13.10
CA VAL A 31 3.95 22.92 -12.59
C VAL A 31 3.57 23.73 -11.36
N THR A 32 2.30 24.08 -11.23
CA THR A 32 1.77 24.68 -10.01
C THR A 32 1.16 23.58 -9.15
N ILE A 33 1.66 23.46 -7.94
CA ILE A 33 1.14 22.54 -6.91
C ILE A 33 0.63 23.34 -5.72
N SER A 34 -0.43 22.84 -5.10
CA SER A 34 -0.96 23.34 -3.84
C SER A 34 -1.15 22.20 -2.86
N GLY A 35 -1.10 22.50 -1.58
CA GLY A 35 -1.17 21.50 -0.51
C GLY A 35 -0.29 21.87 0.69
N PRO A 36 -0.07 20.92 1.63
CA PRO A 36 -0.69 19.59 1.66
C PRO A 36 -2.17 19.66 2.00
N TYR A 37 -2.95 18.70 1.50
CA TYR A 37 -4.37 18.54 1.80
C TYR A 37 -4.63 17.15 2.35
N GLY A 38 -5.72 16.99 3.13
CA GLY A 38 -6.12 15.74 3.73
C GLY A 38 -5.59 15.56 5.14
N ASP A 39 -5.99 14.47 5.77
CA ASP A 39 -5.77 14.13 7.18
C ASP A 39 -5.30 12.70 7.40
N PHE A 40 -4.79 12.05 6.35
CA PHE A 40 -4.21 10.72 6.44
C PHE A 40 -2.77 10.80 6.98
N PHE A 41 -2.66 10.84 8.30
CA PHE A 41 -1.39 10.98 9.03
C PHE A 41 -1.09 9.76 9.89
N VAL A 42 0.19 9.55 10.16
CA VAL A 42 0.64 8.58 11.18
C VAL A 42 0.21 9.06 12.56
N LYS A 43 -0.45 8.19 13.33
CA LYS A 43 -0.82 8.47 14.72
C LYS A 43 0.42 8.47 15.60
N ASN A 44 0.45 9.36 16.60
CA ASN A 44 1.55 9.45 17.54
C ASN A 44 1.33 8.53 18.74
N THR A 45 1.62 7.24 18.55
CA THR A 45 1.56 6.19 19.58
C THR A 45 2.79 5.30 19.49
N ASP A 46 2.92 4.33 20.39
CA ASP A 46 3.98 3.33 20.36
C ASP A 46 3.50 1.96 19.83
N ARG A 47 2.26 1.89 19.32
CA ARG A 47 1.68 0.65 18.82
C ARG A 47 2.37 0.15 17.55
N GLU A 48 2.27 -1.15 17.31
CA GLU A 48 2.65 -1.74 16.03
C GLU A 48 1.81 -1.13 14.89
N MET A 49 2.43 -1.00 13.72
CA MET A 49 1.76 -0.45 12.52
C MET A 49 1.71 -1.49 11.41
N ILE A 50 0.51 -1.72 10.88
CA ILE A 50 0.29 -2.54 9.68
C ILE A 50 -0.25 -1.67 8.57
N TYR A 51 0.54 -1.54 7.51
CA TYR A 51 0.15 -0.85 6.28
C TYR A 51 -0.39 -1.87 5.28
N ILE A 52 -1.56 -1.61 4.70
CA ILE A 52 -2.17 -2.47 3.68
C ILE A 52 -2.43 -1.62 2.44
N GLY A 53 -1.71 -1.91 1.36
CA GLY A 53 -1.77 -1.13 0.14
C GLY A 53 -2.08 -1.94 -1.11
N GLY A 54 -2.74 -1.31 -2.08
CA GLY A 54 -2.98 -1.90 -3.38
C GLY A 54 -2.91 -0.88 -4.51
N GLY A 55 -2.31 -1.23 -5.63
CA GLY A 55 -2.19 -0.36 -6.78
C GLY A 55 -1.57 1.01 -6.45
N ALA A 56 -2.27 2.10 -6.79
CA ALA A 56 -1.81 3.47 -6.52
C ALA A 56 -1.82 3.84 -5.02
N GLY A 57 -2.52 3.05 -4.17
CA GLY A 57 -2.58 3.24 -2.72
C GLY A 57 -1.24 3.15 -2.01
N MET A 58 -0.23 2.57 -2.67
CA MET A 58 1.14 2.58 -2.15
C MET A 58 1.77 3.99 -2.04
N ALA A 59 1.28 4.99 -2.76
CA ALA A 59 1.90 6.32 -2.77
C ALA A 59 1.88 7.02 -1.39
N PRO A 60 0.74 7.11 -0.67
CA PRO A 60 0.75 7.63 0.69
C PRO A 60 1.53 6.72 1.66
N MET A 61 1.47 5.39 1.48
CA MET A 61 2.27 4.46 2.30
C MET A 61 3.76 4.73 2.17
N ARG A 62 4.25 4.94 0.94
CA ARG A 62 5.63 5.31 0.69
C ARG A 62 6.01 6.59 1.44
N SER A 63 5.15 7.61 1.41
CA SER A 63 5.39 8.87 2.13
C SER A 63 5.54 8.66 3.63
N HIS A 64 4.61 7.92 4.25
CA HIS A 64 4.66 7.59 5.67
C HIS A 64 5.91 6.79 6.03
N LEU A 65 6.19 5.71 5.29
CA LEU A 65 7.32 4.83 5.58
C LEU A 65 8.68 5.55 5.44
N PHE A 66 8.81 6.41 4.44
CA PHE A 66 10.02 7.23 4.29
C PHE A 66 10.21 8.20 5.45
N ASP A 67 9.15 8.86 5.89
CA ASP A 67 9.22 9.74 7.06
C ASP A 67 9.54 8.97 8.34
N LEU A 68 8.84 7.86 8.59
CA LEU A 68 9.05 7.02 9.77
C LEU A 68 10.49 6.51 9.89
N PHE A 69 11.06 6.00 8.80
CA PHE A 69 12.36 5.33 8.83
C PHE A 69 13.53 6.27 8.54
N HIS A 70 13.39 7.20 7.60
CA HIS A 70 14.50 8.09 7.24
C HIS A 70 14.55 9.39 8.05
N THR A 71 13.39 9.92 8.48
CA THR A 71 13.31 11.17 9.24
C THR A 71 13.21 10.91 10.74
N GLN A 72 12.15 10.20 11.16
CA GLN A 72 11.83 9.98 12.57
C GLN A 72 12.70 8.89 13.22
N LYS A 73 13.25 7.95 12.43
CA LYS A 73 14.01 6.80 12.93
C LYS A 73 13.22 5.98 13.95
N THR A 74 11.98 5.65 13.59
CA THR A 74 11.06 4.94 14.49
C THR A 74 11.60 3.59 14.93
N ASN A 75 11.35 3.24 16.20
CA ASN A 75 11.62 1.91 16.74
C ASN A 75 10.37 1.02 16.78
N ARG A 76 9.22 1.54 16.33
CA ARG A 76 7.97 0.77 16.28
C ARG A 76 8.11 -0.36 15.28
N LYS A 77 7.45 -1.48 15.58
CA LYS A 77 7.31 -2.57 14.62
C LYS A 77 6.37 -2.14 13.51
N VAL A 78 6.80 -2.27 12.27
CA VAL A 78 6.04 -1.84 11.09
C VAL A 78 6.06 -2.93 10.05
N SER A 79 4.92 -3.25 9.47
CA SER A 79 4.84 -4.13 8.31
C SER A 79 4.03 -3.49 7.20
N PHE A 80 4.50 -3.65 5.96
CA PHE A 80 3.78 -3.22 4.78
C PHE A 80 3.37 -4.42 3.94
N TRP A 81 2.06 -4.60 3.79
CA TRP A 81 1.41 -5.66 3.04
C TRP A 81 0.85 -5.09 1.74
N TYR A 82 1.47 -5.46 0.62
CA TYR A 82 1.13 -4.90 -0.68
C TYR A 82 0.50 -5.94 -1.59
N GLY A 83 -0.74 -5.67 -2.03
CA GLY A 83 -1.47 -6.48 -3.00
C GLY A 83 -1.30 -5.95 -4.42
N ALA A 84 -0.87 -6.81 -5.34
CA ALA A 84 -0.83 -6.56 -6.76
C ALA A 84 -1.50 -7.72 -7.52
N ARG A 85 -1.95 -7.49 -8.76
CA ARG A 85 -2.39 -8.60 -9.61
C ARG A 85 -1.19 -9.38 -10.13
N SER A 86 -0.18 -8.67 -10.63
CA SER A 86 1.05 -9.22 -11.19
C SER A 86 2.24 -8.29 -10.95
N LEU A 87 3.47 -8.71 -11.29
CA LEU A 87 4.68 -7.87 -11.18
C LEU A 87 4.59 -6.56 -11.96
N ARG A 88 3.82 -6.53 -13.04
CA ARG A 88 3.61 -5.31 -13.83
C ARG A 88 2.95 -4.17 -13.04
N GLU A 89 2.25 -4.51 -11.96
CA GLU A 89 1.56 -3.55 -11.09
C GLU A 89 2.35 -3.20 -9.84
N MET A 90 3.49 -3.81 -9.63
CA MET A 90 4.40 -3.45 -8.52
C MET A 90 5.16 -2.16 -8.81
N PHE A 91 5.28 -1.33 -7.78
CA PHE A 91 6.00 -0.06 -7.83
C PHE A 91 6.82 0.14 -6.57
N TYR A 92 7.97 0.78 -6.72
CA TYR A 92 8.86 1.13 -5.63
C TYR A 92 9.31 -0.07 -4.76
N GLU A 93 9.30 -1.27 -5.32
CA GLU A 93 9.78 -2.48 -4.64
C GLU A 93 11.18 -2.29 -4.08
N LYS A 94 12.06 -1.69 -4.88
CA LYS A 94 13.43 -1.40 -4.45
C LYS A 94 13.47 -0.50 -3.21
N ASP A 95 12.62 0.51 -3.15
CA ASP A 95 12.58 1.45 -2.02
C ASP A 95 12.18 0.74 -0.71
N PHE A 96 11.17 -0.14 -0.78
CA PHE A 96 10.70 -0.86 0.41
C PHE A 96 11.66 -1.98 0.83
N ASN A 97 12.28 -2.67 -0.11
CA ASN A 97 13.33 -3.64 0.20
C ASN A 97 14.54 -2.95 0.86
N GLU A 98 14.94 -1.77 0.38
CA GLU A 98 16.02 -0.99 1.00
C GLU A 98 15.69 -0.61 2.46
N ILE A 99 14.45 -0.23 2.75
CA ILE A 99 14.02 0.01 4.14
C ILE A 99 14.12 -1.30 4.95
N ALA A 100 13.63 -2.43 4.43
CA ALA A 100 13.66 -3.71 5.13
C ALA A 100 15.09 -4.20 5.39
N GLU A 101 16.02 -3.96 4.49
CA GLU A 101 17.44 -4.30 4.67
C GLU A 101 18.12 -3.46 5.75
N ASN A 102 17.74 -2.18 5.89
CA ASN A 102 18.38 -1.24 6.80
C ASN A 102 17.71 -1.13 8.18
N PHE A 103 16.45 -1.55 8.31
CA PHE A 103 15.67 -1.40 9.53
C PHE A 103 15.03 -2.74 9.93
N PRO A 104 15.56 -3.43 10.95
CA PRO A 104 15.10 -4.77 11.34
C PRO A 104 13.67 -4.78 11.92
N ASN A 105 13.13 -3.63 12.27
CA ASN A 105 11.76 -3.44 12.74
C ASN A 105 10.76 -3.18 11.61
N PHE A 106 11.18 -3.31 10.34
CA PHE A 106 10.31 -3.20 9.16
C PHE A 106 10.27 -4.51 8.36
N SER A 107 9.10 -4.88 7.87
CA SER A 107 8.94 -5.97 6.90
C SER A 107 8.09 -5.52 5.71
N PHE A 108 8.48 -5.96 4.51
CA PHE A 108 7.73 -5.73 3.29
C PHE A 108 7.23 -7.07 2.73
N ASN A 109 5.92 -7.21 2.63
CA ASN A 109 5.23 -8.44 2.27
C ASN A 109 4.36 -8.19 1.03
N VAL A 110 4.51 -9.03 0.02
CA VAL A 110 3.79 -8.91 -1.25
C VAL A 110 2.96 -10.14 -1.51
N ALA A 111 1.72 -9.94 -1.96
CA ALA A 111 0.90 -11.01 -2.50
C ALA A 111 0.40 -10.64 -3.90
N MET A 112 0.35 -11.64 -4.78
CA MET A 112 -0.18 -11.49 -6.12
C MET A 112 -1.46 -12.28 -6.28
N SER A 113 -2.54 -11.61 -6.73
CA SER A 113 -3.82 -12.30 -6.95
C SER A 113 -3.89 -13.03 -8.29
N GLU A 114 -3.16 -12.56 -9.29
CA GLU A 114 -3.17 -13.08 -10.66
C GLU A 114 -1.75 -13.02 -11.26
N PRO A 115 -0.76 -13.75 -10.68
CA PRO A 115 0.60 -13.72 -11.21
C PRO A 115 0.62 -14.29 -12.62
N LEU A 116 1.35 -13.63 -13.50
CA LEU A 116 1.53 -14.09 -14.88
C LEU A 116 2.63 -15.15 -14.94
N PRO A 117 2.58 -16.09 -15.93
CA PRO A 117 3.63 -17.09 -16.07
C PRO A 117 5.05 -16.50 -16.20
N GLU A 118 5.17 -15.36 -16.88
CA GLU A 118 6.42 -14.63 -17.04
C GLU A 118 6.93 -13.96 -15.75
N ASP A 119 6.08 -13.77 -14.74
CA ASP A 119 6.48 -13.19 -13.46
C ASP A 119 7.41 -14.15 -12.69
N ASN A 120 7.35 -15.46 -12.96
CA ASN A 120 8.07 -16.50 -12.19
C ASN A 120 7.90 -16.32 -10.68
N TRP A 121 6.69 -15.93 -10.27
CA TRP A 121 6.38 -15.59 -8.89
C TRP A 121 6.41 -16.83 -7.99
N ASN A 122 7.17 -16.76 -6.90
CA ASN A 122 7.28 -17.83 -5.90
C ASN A 122 6.78 -17.40 -4.51
N GLY A 123 6.27 -16.18 -4.40
CA GLY A 123 5.73 -15.64 -3.16
C GLY A 123 4.26 -16.01 -2.95
N PRO A 124 3.64 -15.47 -1.90
CA PRO A 124 2.23 -15.67 -1.59
C PRO A 124 1.30 -15.28 -2.76
N THR A 125 0.25 -16.09 -2.98
CA THR A 125 -0.78 -15.81 -3.98
C THR A 125 -2.13 -15.63 -3.31
N GLY A 126 -2.97 -14.76 -3.87
CA GLY A 126 -4.30 -14.44 -3.37
C GLY A 126 -4.47 -12.95 -3.02
N PHE A 127 -5.61 -12.63 -2.44
CA PHE A 127 -5.90 -11.27 -2.02
C PHE A 127 -5.14 -10.92 -0.74
N ILE A 128 -4.59 -9.70 -0.69
CA ILE A 128 -3.67 -9.28 0.37
C ILE A 128 -4.26 -9.38 1.78
N HIS A 129 -5.56 -9.10 1.95
CA HIS A 129 -6.21 -9.23 3.26
C HIS A 129 -6.20 -10.67 3.77
N GLN A 130 -6.45 -11.66 2.89
CA GLN A 130 -6.41 -13.06 3.26
C GLN A 130 -4.99 -13.51 3.57
N VAL A 131 -4.02 -13.10 2.74
CA VAL A 131 -2.61 -13.43 2.97
C VAL A 131 -2.09 -12.83 4.28
N LEU A 132 -2.49 -11.61 4.62
CA LEU A 132 -2.19 -10.99 5.92
C LEU A 132 -2.83 -11.76 7.07
N LEU A 133 -4.09 -12.15 6.94
CA LEU A 133 -4.79 -12.93 7.97
C LEU A 133 -4.09 -14.26 8.22
N ASP A 134 -3.85 -15.02 7.15
CA ASP A 134 -3.34 -16.40 7.24
C ASP A 134 -1.87 -16.48 7.69
N ASN A 135 -1.05 -15.48 7.32
CA ASN A 135 0.38 -15.52 7.59
C ASN A 135 0.81 -14.64 8.77
N TYR A 136 -0.10 -13.87 9.34
CA TYR A 136 0.28 -12.96 10.41
C TYR A 136 -0.80 -12.76 11.49
N LEU A 137 -2.00 -12.30 11.12
CA LEU A 137 -3.00 -11.90 12.13
C LEU A 137 -3.61 -13.07 12.90
N ASN A 138 -3.72 -14.26 12.30
CA ASN A 138 -4.21 -15.45 13.00
C ASN A 138 -3.29 -15.92 14.15
N GLU A 139 -2.02 -15.58 14.08
CA GLU A 139 -1.02 -15.92 15.10
C GLU A 139 -0.59 -14.71 15.94
N HIS A 140 -1.20 -13.54 15.70
CA HIS A 140 -0.88 -12.32 16.43
C HIS A 140 -1.52 -12.34 17.82
N ASP A 141 -0.76 -11.97 18.84
CA ASP A 141 -1.20 -12.01 20.25
C ASP A 141 -2.43 -11.14 20.49
N ASP A 142 -2.47 -9.93 19.93
CA ASP A 142 -3.60 -9.00 20.03
C ASP A 142 -3.72 -8.09 18.82
N PRO A 143 -4.49 -8.49 17.79
CA PRO A 143 -4.72 -7.65 16.61
C PRO A 143 -5.43 -6.32 16.91
N THR A 144 -6.10 -6.20 18.06
CA THR A 144 -6.84 -4.98 18.42
C THR A 144 -5.94 -3.85 18.92
N GLU A 145 -4.70 -4.18 19.32
CA GLU A 145 -3.69 -3.21 19.76
C GLU A 145 -2.74 -2.74 18.64
N VAL A 146 -3.10 -3.03 17.39
CA VAL A 146 -2.33 -2.63 16.18
C VAL A 146 -2.99 -1.43 15.50
N GLU A 147 -2.21 -0.54 14.94
CA GLU A 147 -2.68 0.52 14.05
C GLU A 147 -2.67 0.07 12.59
N TYR A 148 -3.81 0.19 11.93
CA TYR A 148 -3.97 -0.21 10.54
C TYR A 148 -4.10 1.01 9.63
N TYR A 149 -3.29 1.04 8.57
CA TYR A 149 -3.29 2.09 7.55
C TYR A 149 -3.63 1.47 6.19
N LEU A 150 -4.80 1.81 5.66
CA LEU A 150 -5.32 1.21 4.44
C LEU A 150 -5.42 2.23 3.31
N CYS A 151 -4.91 1.89 2.13
CA CYS A 151 -5.13 2.69 0.93
C CYS A 151 -5.05 1.81 -0.32
N GLY A 152 -6.09 1.87 -1.15
CA GLY A 152 -6.14 1.06 -2.38
C GLY A 152 -7.51 1.06 -3.04
N PRO A 153 -7.78 0.09 -3.91
CA PRO A 153 -9.08 -0.05 -4.55
C PRO A 153 -10.20 -0.28 -3.53
N PRO A 154 -11.40 0.30 -3.73
CA PRO A 154 -12.51 0.16 -2.79
C PRO A 154 -12.82 -1.29 -2.38
N PRO A 155 -12.89 -2.29 -3.31
CA PRO A 155 -13.15 -3.67 -2.91
C PRO A 155 -12.07 -4.27 -1.99
N MET A 156 -10.82 -3.83 -2.12
CA MET A 156 -9.75 -4.25 -1.21
C MET A 156 -9.94 -3.63 0.18
N ILE A 157 -10.26 -2.34 0.24
CA ILE A 157 -10.52 -1.65 1.51
C ILE A 157 -11.69 -2.30 2.24
N ASP A 158 -12.81 -2.55 1.54
CA ASP A 158 -13.99 -3.19 2.11
C ASP A 158 -13.66 -4.58 2.68
N ALA A 159 -12.88 -5.38 1.94
CA ALA A 159 -12.46 -6.71 2.40
C ALA A 159 -11.53 -6.64 3.63
N CYS A 160 -10.59 -5.70 3.64
CA CYS A 160 -9.72 -5.48 4.79
C CYS A 160 -10.53 -5.02 6.03
N GLN A 161 -11.42 -4.06 5.86
CA GLN A 161 -12.24 -3.56 6.97
C GLN A 161 -13.14 -4.66 7.56
N LYS A 162 -13.74 -5.50 6.70
CA LYS A 162 -14.53 -6.64 7.16
C LYS A 162 -13.68 -7.64 7.95
N MET A 163 -12.50 -8.00 7.46
CA MET A 163 -11.56 -8.87 8.15
C MET A 163 -11.17 -8.30 9.52
N LEU A 164 -10.80 -7.02 9.58
CA LEU A 164 -10.42 -6.35 10.83
C LEU A 164 -11.58 -6.29 11.82
N TYR A 165 -12.79 -6.01 11.37
CA TYR A 165 -13.99 -6.04 12.19
C TYR A 165 -14.26 -7.43 12.80
N GLU A 166 -14.07 -8.50 12.01
CA GLU A 166 -14.20 -9.89 12.47
C GLU A 166 -13.14 -10.25 13.53
N LEU A 167 -11.98 -9.59 13.52
CA LEU A 167 -10.93 -9.69 14.56
C LEU A 167 -11.17 -8.78 15.78
N GLY A 168 -12.27 -8.00 15.79
CA GLY A 168 -12.59 -7.10 16.89
C GLY A 168 -11.86 -5.76 16.87
N VAL A 169 -11.23 -5.40 15.74
CA VAL A 169 -10.54 -4.10 15.59
C VAL A 169 -11.57 -2.99 15.43
N GLU A 170 -11.48 -1.97 16.27
CA GLU A 170 -12.35 -0.80 16.20
C GLU A 170 -12.01 0.08 14.98
N PRO A 171 -13.01 0.74 14.35
CA PRO A 171 -12.81 1.51 13.11
C PRO A 171 -11.82 2.67 13.21
N GLU A 172 -11.48 3.11 14.41
CA GLU A 172 -10.57 4.25 14.66
C GLU A 172 -9.11 3.85 14.89
N MET A 173 -8.81 2.58 14.85
CA MET A 173 -7.48 2.03 15.10
C MET A 173 -6.59 2.04 13.87
#